data_4aece3feea1012a6fa4a89514b11596a
#
_entry.id   4aece3feea1012a6fa4a89514b11596a
#
_cell.length_a   1.000
_cell.length_b   1.000
_cell.length_c   1.000
_cell.angle_alpha   90.00
_cell.angle_beta   90.00
_cell.angle_gamma   90.00
#
_symmetry.space_group_name_H-M   'P 1'
#
loop_
_entity.id
_entity.type
_entity.pdbx_description
1 polymer ?
#
loop_
_entity_poly.entity_id
_entity_poly.type
_entity_poly.pdbx_seq_one_letter_code
_entity_poly.pdbx_strand_id
1 'polypeptide(L)'
;QISLQNLRTGILVKIINPTNNEAIVLKNVKRIKYPDFYKVLITKPVAEKLSLDFNFPLLEIIEIKKNKSFVAQKAKMYNEEKKTPSKAPIASVQISNNSKNKSKKSINKIEEIFIHVASFYSFDTAKFLEQRIIKEVTDLDIKKLKIKKMHSKETQVILGPYNSVNLLKNDYIKLQNFGFEELNIFINE
;
A
#
# COMPACT_ATOMS: atom_id res chain seq x y z
N GLN A 1 6.59 -10.60 15.25
CA GLN A 1 6.93 -9.19 15.45
C GLN A 1 7.00 -8.49 14.10
N ILE A 2 6.84 -7.16 14.11
CA ILE A 2 6.91 -6.29 12.93
C ILE A 2 7.81 -5.09 13.20
N SER A 3 8.49 -4.63 12.16
CA SER A 3 9.22 -3.37 12.12
C SER A 3 8.85 -2.57 10.87
N LEU A 4 8.42 -1.33 11.08
CA LEU A 4 8.10 -0.35 10.04
C LEU A 4 8.94 0.89 10.27
N GLN A 5 9.75 1.29 9.27
CA GLN A 5 10.64 2.46 9.40
C GLN A 5 9.86 3.76 9.45
N ASN A 6 8.76 3.84 8.70
CA ASN A 6 7.96 5.06 8.53
C ASN A 6 6.96 5.31 9.68
N LEU A 7 6.74 4.34 10.57
CA LEU A 7 5.81 4.45 11.68
C LEU A 7 6.53 4.49 13.02
N ARG A 8 5.97 5.25 13.96
CA ARG A 8 6.49 5.32 15.34
C ARG A 8 6.39 3.97 16.02
N THR A 9 7.32 3.69 16.94
CA THR A 9 7.22 2.53 17.84
C THR A 9 5.96 2.64 18.71
N GLY A 10 5.33 1.51 18.96
CA GLY A 10 4.12 1.45 19.77
C GLY A 10 2.80 1.56 19.00
N ILE A 11 2.82 1.94 17.73
CA ILE A 11 1.62 2.01 16.88
C ILE A 11 1.12 0.60 16.58
N LEU A 12 -0.20 0.42 16.61
CA LEU A 12 -0.86 -0.79 16.15
C LEU A 12 -1.12 -0.71 14.65
N VAL A 13 -0.81 -1.78 13.96
CA VAL A 13 -1.06 -1.93 12.53
C VAL A 13 -1.80 -3.23 12.25
N LYS A 14 -2.76 -3.18 11.35
CA LYS A 14 -3.40 -4.35 10.77
C LYS A 14 -2.66 -4.69 9.48
N ILE A 15 -2.16 -5.89 9.39
CA ILE A 15 -1.49 -6.42 8.21
C ILE A 15 -2.43 -7.42 7.57
N ILE A 16 -2.62 -7.31 6.26
CA ILE A 16 -3.52 -8.15 5.49
C ILE A 16 -2.73 -8.73 4.32
N ASN A 17 -2.84 -10.03 4.11
CA ASN A 17 -2.40 -10.64 2.87
C ASN A 17 -3.53 -10.47 1.84
N PRO A 18 -3.33 -9.70 0.75
CA PRO A 18 -4.39 -9.43 -0.22
C PRO A 18 -4.80 -10.68 -1.02
N THR A 19 -3.97 -11.71 -1.05
CA THR A 19 -4.24 -12.93 -1.82
C THR A 19 -5.27 -13.83 -1.15
N ASN A 20 -5.27 -13.93 0.19
CA ASN A 20 -6.15 -14.82 0.94
C ASN A 20 -7.02 -14.11 1.98
N ASN A 21 -6.87 -12.78 2.12
CA ASN A 21 -7.51 -11.92 3.13
C ASN A 21 -7.21 -12.29 4.60
N GLU A 22 -6.21 -13.12 4.84
CA GLU A 22 -5.74 -13.34 6.20
C GLU A 22 -5.16 -12.06 6.79
N ALA A 23 -5.52 -11.77 8.02
CA ALA A 23 -5.14 -10.52 8.66
C ALA A 23 -4.67 -10.76 10.10
N ILE A 24 -3.70 -9.96 10.51
CA ILE A 24 -3.19 -9.95 11.89
C ILE A 24 -2.96 -8.51 12.35
N VAL A 25 -3.28 -8.25 13.62
CA VAL A 25 -2.98 -6.95 14.24
C VAL A 25 -1.72 -7.10 15.08
N LEU A 26 -0.73 -6.26 14.80
CA LEU A 26 0.56 -6.26 15.48
C LEU A 26 0.95 -4.85 15.92
N LYS A 27 1.81 -4.79 16.93
CA LYS A 27 2.40 -3.54 17.40
C LYS A 27 3.78 -3.37 16.74
N ASN A 28 4.05 -2.18 16.19
CA ASN A 28 5.40 -1.83 15.73
C ASN A 28 6.35 -1.71 16.93
N VAL A 29 7.19 -2.72 17.14
CA VAL A 29 8.00 -2.84 18.37
C VAL A 29 9.30 -2.05 18.26
N LYS A 30 9.98 -2.15 17.12
CA LYS A 30 11.30 -1.54 16.87
C LYS A 30 11.34 -0.90 15.49
N ARG A 31 12.13 0.17 15.36
CA ARG A 31 12.60 0.67 14.07
C ARG A 31 13.93 0.04 13.75
N ILE A 32 13.93 -0.93 12.85
CA ILE A 32 15.14 -1.57 12.36
C ILE A 32 15.44 -0.97 10.99
N LYS A 33 16.68 -0.55 10.74
CA LYS A 33 17.09 -0.11 9.40
C LYS A 33 17.20 -1.33 8.47
N TYR A 34 16.57 -1.24 7.33
CA TYR A 34 16.65 -2.19 6.23
C TYR A 34 16.62 -1.41 4.90
N PRO A 35 17.04 -2.00 3.77
CA PRO A 35 17.06 -1.31 2.48
C PRO A 35 15.68 -0.73 2.10
N ASP A 36 15.65 0.47 1.51
CA ASP A 36 14.42 1.22 1.19
C ASP A 36 13.49 0.50 0.20
N PHE A 37 14.02 -0.46 -0.52
CA PHE A 37 13.24 -1.36 -1.36
C PHE A 37 12.14 -2.07 -0.56
N TYR A 38 12.45 -2.53 0.64
CA TYR A 38 11.49 -3.17 1.53
C TYR A 38 10.72 -2.13 2.33
N LYS A 39 9.42 -2.31 2.47
CA LYS A 39 8.56 -1.38 3.22
C LYS A 39 8.24 -1.86 4.63
N VAL A 40 8.45 -3.15 4.87
CA VAL A 40 8.17 -3.80 6.16
C VAL A 40 9.13 -4.95 6.41
N LEU A 41 9.49 -5.15 7.66
CA LEU A 41 10.18 -6.35 8.14
C LEU A 41 9.25 -7.11 9.09
N ILE A 42 9.00 -8.37 8.80
CA ILE A 42 8.17 -9.27 9.62
C ILE A 42 8.98 -10.51 10.03
N THR A 43 8.59 -11.13 11.16
CA THR A 43 9.19 -12.40 11.57
C THR A 43 8.54 -13.58 10.85
N LYS A 44 9.29 -14.68 10.70
CA LYS A 44 8.83 -15.91 10.04
C LYS A 44 7.46 -16.41 10.54
N PRO A 45 7.16 -16.48 11.86
CA PRO A 45 5.83 -16.90 12.34
C PRO A 45 4.69 -15.99 11.88
N VAL A 46 4.97 -14.70 11.63
CA VAL A 46 3.95 -13.77 11.08
C VAL A 46 3.69 -14.06 9.61
N ALA A 47 4.75 -14.33 8.83
CA ALA A 47 4.62 -14.71 7.44
C ALA A 47 3.85 -16.02 7.26
N GLU A 48 4.16 -17.03 8.09
CA GLU A 48 3.45 -18.32 8.10
C GLU A 48 1.96 -18.15 8.46
N LYS A 49 1.65 -17.33 9.48
CA LYS A 49 0.26 -17.07 9.88
C LYS A 49 -0.57 -16.34 8.83
N LEU A 50 0.09 -15.57 7.98
CA LEU A 50 -0.53 -14.88 6.85
C LEU A 50 -0.49 -15.71 5.57
N SER A 51 0.04 -16.95 5.62
CA SER A 51 0.23 -17.82 4.44
C SER A 51 0.88 -17.07 3.28
N LEU A 52 1.97 -16.33 3.59
CA LEU A 52 2.60 -15.41 2.65
C LEU A 52 3.43 -16.17 1.62
N ASP A 53 3.22 -15.90 0.34
CA ASP A 53 4.09 -16.41 -0.73
C ASP A 53 5.44 -15.71 -0.69
N PHE A 54 6.53 -16.46 -0.56
CA PHE A 54 7.90 -15.92 -0.53
C PHE A 54 8.37 -15.37 -1.88
N ASN A 55 7.76 -15.80 -2.99
CA ASN A 55 8.06 -15.24 -4.32
C ASN A 55 7.36 -13.90 -4.52
N PHE A 56 6.17 -13.74 -3.92
CA PHE A 56 5.33 -12.55 -3.98
C PHE A 56 4.90 -12.10 -2.58
N PRO A 57 5.82 -11.61 -1.74
CA PRO A 57 5.53 -11.23 -0.36
C PRO A 57 4.80 -9.87 -0.29
N LEU A 58 3.60 -9.80 -0.81
CA LEU A 58 2.78 -8.58 -0.80
C LEU A 58 1.92 -8.51 0.44
N LEU A 59 1.87 -7.32 1.04
CA LEU A 59 1.09 -7.05 2.25
C LEU A 59 0.42 -5.68 2.15
N GLU A 60 -0.83 -5.62 2.55
CA GLU A 60 -1.52 -4.37 2.85
C GLU A 60 -1.33 -4.03 4.32
N ILE A 61 -0.94 -2.79 4.62
CA ILE A 61 -0.67 -2.35 5.98
C ILE A 61 -1.56 -1.15 6.31
N ILE A 62 -2.42 -1.30 7.31
CA ILE A 62 -3.35 -0.28 7.77
C ILE A 62 -2.97 0.14 9.19
N GLU A 63 -2.68 1.41 9.38
CA GLU A 63 -2.46 1.97 10.71
C GLU A 63 -3.79 2.03 11.48
N ILE A 64 -3.81 1.43 12.68
CA ILE A 64 -4.94 1.52 13.60
C ILE A 64 -4.75 2.78 14.46
N LYS A 65 -5.39 3.86 14.06
CA LYS A 65 -5.43 5.08 14.87
C LYS A 65 -6.34 4.84 16.08
N LYS A 66 -5.81 5.06 17.28
CA LYS A 66 -6.66 5.15 18.47
C LYS A 66 -7.49 6.42 18.34
N ASN A 67 -8.76 6.28 17.99
CA ASN A 67 -9.69 7.37 18.17
C ASN A 67 -9.67 7.72 19.66
N LYS A 68 -9.12 8.87 20.01
CA LYS A 68 -9.48 9.50 21.26
C LYS A 68 -10.93 9.93 21.07
N SER A 69 -11.87 9.01 21.32
CA SER A 69 -13.27 9.40 21.41
C SER A 69 -13.32 10.53 22.44
N PHE A 70 -13.74 11.68 22.00
CA PHE A 70 -14.11 12.76 22.89
C PHE A 70 -15.30 12.23 23.68
N VAL A 71 -15.04 11.69 24.86
CA VAL A 71 -16.10 11.41 25.81
C VAL A 71 -16.51 12.78 26.31
N ALA A 72 -17.57 13.33 25.72
CA ALA A 72 -18.22 14.51 26.26
C ALA A 72 -18.56 14.17 27.71
N GLN A 73 -17.85 14.79 28.66
CA GLN A 73 -18.24 14.70 30.06
C GLN A 73 -19.67 15.18 30.12
N LYS A 74 -20.56 14.39 30.71
CA LYS A 74 -21.95 14.81 30.93
C LYS A 74 -21.94 16.20 31.56
N ALA A 75 -22.44 17.18 30.81
CA ALA A 75 -22.60 18.52 31.32
C ALA A 75 -23.42 18.42 32.61
N LYS A 76 -22.95 19.06 33.69
CA LYS A 76 -23.75 19.15 34.90
C LYS A 76 -25.00 19.94 34.53
N MET A 77 -26.13 19.24 34.40
CA MET A 77 -27.42 19.89 34.23
C MET A 77 -27.77 20.61 35.56
N TYR A 78 -27.91 21.90 35.48
CA TYR A 78 -28.41 22.71 36.62
C TYR A 78 -29.88 22.42 36.88
N ASN A 79 -30.32 22.54 38.12
CA ASN A 79 -31.70 22.18 38.53
C ASN A 79 -32.81 22.93 37.76
N GLU A 80 -32.47 24.06 37.16
CA GLU A 80 -33.38 24.87 36.32
C GLU A 80 -33.64 24.25 34.98
N GLU A 81 -32.64 23.55 34.39
CA GLU A 81 -32.79 22.83 33.10
C GLU A 81 -33.60 21.53 33.23
N LYS A 82 -33.71 20.99 34.44
CA LYS A 82 -34.51 19.81 34.72
C LYS A 82 -36.03 20.06 34.73
N LYS A 83 -36.42 21.34 34.75
CA LYS A 83 -37.84 21.77 34.80
C LYS A 83 -38.46 22.00 33.44
N THR A 84 -37.69 21.98 32.36
CA THR A 84 -38.24 22.05 31.00
C THR A 84 -38.81 20.68 30.63
N PRO A 85 -40.13 20.53 30.45
CA PRO A 85 -40.69 19.27 30.04
C PRO A 85 -40.21 18.94 28.65
N SER A 86 -39.57 17.78 28.48
CA SER A 86 -39.14 17.20 27.21
C SER A 86 -40.35 16.85 26.34
N LYS A 87 -41.00 17.85 25.77
CA LYS A 87 -42.05 17.71 24.75
C LYS A 87 -41.50 18.04 23.36
N ALA A 88 -40.34 17.54 23.02
CA ALA A 88 -39.96 17.44 21.62
C ALA A 88 -40.32 16.02 21.15
N PRO A 89 -41.10 15.84 20.10
CA PRO A 89 -41.30 14.51 19.52
C PRO A 89 -39.96 14.07 18.94
N ILE A 90 -39.28 13.17 19.64
CA ILE A 90 -38.13 12.50 19.09
C ILE A 90 -38.66 11.51 18.07
N ALA A 91 -38.74 11.94 16.82
CA ALA A 91 -38.87 10.99 15.71
C ALA A 91 -37.64 10.07 15.79
N SER A 92 -37.87 8.79 16.04
CA SER A 92 -36.84 7.79 16.06
C SER A 92 -36.08 7.80 14.73
N VAL A 93 -34.87 8.32 14.74
CA VAL A 93 -33.98 8.19 13.59
C VAL A 93 -33.49 6.74 13.59
N GLN A 94 -34.08 5.92 12.75
CA GLN A 94 -33.52 4.61 12.45
C GLN A 94 -32.18 4.82 11.72
N ILE A 95 -31.09 4.64 12.43
CA ILE A 95 -29.77 4.53 11.81
C ILE A 95 -29.73 3.17 11.14
N SER A 96 -30.10 3.13 9.86
CA SER A 96 -29.86 1.96 9.03
C SER A 96 -28.35 1.79 8.91
N ASN A 97 -27.79 0.76 9.53
CA ASN A 97 -26.46 0.30 9.27
C ASN A 97 -26.35 -0.14 7.82
N ASN A 98 -26.00 0.79 6.93
CA ASN A 98 -25.61 0.50 5.56
C ASN A 98 -24.19 -0.09 5.52
N SER A 99 -23.92 -1.10 6.30
CA SER A 99 -22.85 -2.04 5.99
C SER A 99 -23.32 -2.88 4.81
N LYS A 100 -23.25 -2.28 3.61
CA LYS A 100 -23.31 -3.06 2.37
C LYS A 100 -22.21 -4.11 2.50
N ASN A 101 -22.63 -5.36 2.65
CA ASN A 101 -21.79 -6.52 2.42
C ASN A 101 -21.10 -6.29 1.07
N LYS A 102 -19.85 -5.82 1.09
CA LYS A 102 -19.03 -5.81 -0.11
C LYS A 102 -18.95 -7.28 -0.49
N SER A 103 -19.65 -7.63 -1.56
CA SER A 103 -19.52 -8.91 -2.23
C SER A 103 -18.03 -9.23 -2.29
N LYS A 104 -17.68 -10.45 -1.88
CA LYS A 104 -16.33 -10.98 -2.02
C LYS A 104 -15.94 -10.81 -3.49
N LYS A 105 -15.21 -9.74 -3.81
CA LYS A 105 -14.51 -9.65 -5.09
C LYS A 105 -13.65 -10.89 -5.16
N SER A 106 -13.84 -11.70 -6.19
CA SER A 106 -12.93 -12.77 -6.53
C SER A 106 -11.53 -12.16 -6.51
N ILE A 107 -10.68 -12.71 -5.66
CA ILE A 107 -9.31 -12.23 -5.51
C ILE A 107 -8.64 -12.58 -6.82
N ASN A 108 -8.43 -11.56 -7.65
CA ASN A 108 -7.64 -11.71 -8.87
C ASN A 108 -6.25 -12.09 -8.42
N LYS A 109 -5.77 -13.23 -8.89
CA LYS A 109 -4.40 -13.68 -8.66
C LYS A 109 -3.48 -12.58 -9.18
N ILE A 110 -2.68 -12.01 -8.31
CA ILE A 110 -1.68 -11.01 -8.68
C ILE A 110 -0.65 -11.75 -9.50
N GLU A 111 -0.64 -11.52 -10.81
CA GLU A 111 0.18 -12.31 -11.73
C GLU A 111 1.42 -11.55 -12.19
N GLU A 112 1.39 -10.22 -12.19
CA GLU A 112 2.45 -9.42 -12.80
C GLU A 112 2.77 -8.15 -11.98
N ILE A 113 4.06 -7.92 -11.77
CA ILE A 113 4.56 -6.69 -11.12
C ILE A 113 5.43 -5.94 -12.12
N PHE A 114 5.35 -4.62 -12.08
CA PHE A 114 6.12 -3.72 -12.94
C PHE A 114 6.86 -2.67 -12.12
N ILE A 115 8.00 -2.22 -12.64
CA ILE A 115 8.68 -1.01 -12.16
C ILE A 115 8.29 0.13 -13.09
N HIS A 116 7.74 1.19 -12.55
CA HIS A 116 7.56 2.46 -13.23
C HIS A 116 8.85 3.26 -13.10
N VAL A 117 9.47 3.58 -14.24
CA VAL A 117 10.76 4.28 -14.28
C VAL A 117 10.55 5.78 -14.37
N ALA A 118 9.73 6.22 -15.32
CA ALA A 118 9.41 7.64 -15.53
C ALA A 118 8.16 7.85 -16.37
N SER A 119 7.54 9.04 -16.25
CA SER A 119 6.41 9.48 -17.05
C SER A 119 6.78 10.74 -17.86
N PHE A 120 6.32 10.79 -19.10
CA PHE A 120 6.55 11.90 -20.01
C PHE A 120 5.26 12.26 -20.75
N TYR A 121 5.14 13.52 -21.15
CA TYR A 121 4.06 13.96 -22.05
C TYR A 121 4.38 13.67 -23.52
N SER A 122 5.67 13.53 -23.89
CA SER A 122 6.11 13.23 -25.25
C SER A 122 6.57 11.78 -25.37
N PHE A 123 6.13 11.14 -26.43
CA PHE A 123 6.59 9.78 -26.78
C PHE A 123 8.08 9.77 -27.14
N ASP A 124 8.56 10.81 -27.84
CA ASP A 124 9.95 10.88 -28.26
C ASP A 124 10.91 10.97 -27.06
N THR A 125 10.51 11.70 -26.02
CA THR A 125 11.28 11.76 -24.77
C THR A 125 11.32 10.41 -24.05
N ALA A 126 10.20 9.71 -24.03
CA ALA A 126 10.14 8.35 -23.46
C ALA A 126 11.04 7.38 -24.24
N LYS A 127 11.03 7.46 -25.58
CA LYS A 127 11.87 6.66 -26.45
C LYS A 127 13.35 6.98 -26.29
N PHE A 128 13.69 8.26 -26.11
CA PHE A 128 15.06 8.67 -25.81
C PHE A 128 15.56 8.06 -24.50
N LEU A 129 14.73 8.07 -23.46
CA LEU A 129 15.07 7.44 -22.18
C LEU A 129 15.23 5.92 -22.33
N GLU A 130 14.32 5.27 -23.05
CA GLU A 130 14.42 3.83 -23.32
C GLU A 130 15.76 3.48 -23.97
N GLN A 131 16.15 4.20 -25.02
CA GLN A 131 17.42 3.99 -25.71
C GLN A 131 18.63 4.23 -24.81
N ARG A 132 18.54 5.24 -23.94
CA ARG A 132 19.59 5.54 -22.97
C ARG A 132 19.74 4.41 -21.94
N ILE A 133 18.64 3.89 -21.41
CA ILE A 133 18.65 2.76 -20.47
C ILE A 133 19.27 1.54 -21.15
N ILE A 134 18.86 1.22 -22.37
CA ILE A 134 19.38 0.08 -23.14
C ILE A 134 20.89 0.18 -23.35
N LYS A 135 21.39 1.39 -23.58
CA LYS A 135 22.82 1.62 -23.88
C LYS A 135 23.70 1.65 -22.63
N GLU A 136 23.19 2.23 -21.54
CA GLU A 136 24.00 2.60 -20.38
C GLU A 136 23.79 1.67 -19.18
N VAL A 137 22.63 1.01 -19.05
CA VAL A 137 22.38 0.07 -17.94
C VAL A 137 22.75 -1.34 -18.39
N THR A 138 23.89 -1.81 -17.92
CA THR A 138 24.35 -3.19 -18.22
C THR A 138 23.52 -4.23 -17.47
N ASP A 139 23.40 -5.43 -18.08
CA ASP A 139 22.73 -6.59 -17.48
C ASP A 139 21.23 -6.42 -17.15
N LEU A 140 20.56 -5.43 -17.76
CA LEU A 140 19.12 -5.30 -17.68
C LEU A 140 18.45 -6.21 -18.74
N ASP A 141 17.33 -6.84 -18.37
CA ASP A 141 16.52 -7.58 -19.34
C ASP A 141 15.75 -6.61 -20.24
N ILE A 142 16.37 -6.22 -21.34
CA ILE A 142 15.84 -5.23 -22.30
C ILE A 142 14.45 -5.63 -22.83
N LYS A 143 14.14 -6.93 -22.88
CA LYS A 143 12.84 -7.42 -23.35
C LYS A 143 11.68 -7.01 -22.43
N LYS A 144 11.98 -6.67 -21.19
CA LYS A 144 11.00 -6.21 -20.19
C LYS A 144 10.78 -4.70 -20.22
N LEU A 145 11.71 -3.94 -20.85
CA LEU A 145 11.56 -2.49 -20.96
C LEU A 145 10.49 -2.18 -22.02
N LYS A 146 9.49 -1.41 -21.64
CA LYS A 146 8.33 -1.07 -22.49
C LYS A 146 7.91 0.38 -22.31
N ILE A 147 7.40 0.96 -23.38
CA ILE A 147 6.74 2.26 -23.35
C ILE A 147 5.23 2.04 -23.43
N LYS A 148 4.49 2.53 -22.45
CA LYS A 148 3.03 2.43 -22.37
C LYS A 148 2.41 3.82 -22.46
N LYS A 149 1.51 4.03 -23.42
CA LYS A 149 0.69 5.24 -23.49
C LYS A 149 -0.50 5.11 -22.58
N MET A 150 -0.71 6.10 -21.72
CA MET A 150 -1.86 6.16 -20.82
C MET A 150 -2.96 7.04 -21.43
N HIS A 151 -4.20 6.91 -20.92
CA HIS A 151 -5.36 7.67 -21.40
C HIS A 151 -5.23 9.19 -21.18
N SER A 152 -4.38 9.59 -20.24
CA SER A 152 -4.12 10.99 -19.83
C SER A 152 -3.08 11.75 -20.68
N LYS A 153 -2.80 11.31 -21.91
CA LYS A 153 -1.71 11.83 -22.76
C LYS A 153 -0.30 11.62 -22.18
N GLU A 154 -0.17 10.90 -21.09
CA GLU A 154 1.11 10.52 -20.52
C GLU A 154 1.65 9.25 -21.17
N THR A 155 2.96 9.25 -21.35
CA THR A 155 3.72 8.10 -21.85
C THR A 155 4.63 7.62 -20.72
N GLN A 156 4.46 6.39 -20.29
CA GLN A 156 5.23 5.80 -19.20
C GLN A 156 6.29 4.85 -19.72
N VAL A 157 7.49 4.94 -19.16
CA VAL A 157 8.54 3.94 -19.32
C VAL A 157 8.44 2.97 -18.15
N ILE A 158 8.17 1.72 -18.44
CA ILE A 158 7.95 0.64 -17.46
C ILE A 158 8.87 -0.54 -17.73
N LEU A 159 9.22 -1.25 -16.69
CA LEU A 159 10.02 -2.48 -16.77
C LEU A 159 9.24 -3.63 -16.15
N GLY A 160 9.05 -4.71 -16.89
CA GLY A 160 8.25 -5.89 -16.50
C GLY A 160 7.56 -6.55 -17.69
N PRO A 161 6.76 -7.59 -17.43
CA PRO A 161 6.32 -8.12 -16.14
C PRO A 161 7.38 -8.92 -15.37
N TYR A 162 7.24 -8.97 -14.05
CA TYR A 162 8.04 -9.80 -13.18
C TYR A 162 7.17 -10.81 -12.43
N ASN A 163 7.62 -12.06 -12.40
CA ASN A 163 6.95 -13.15 -11.69
C ASN A 163 7.54 -13.38 -10.29
N SER A 164 8.55 -12.62 -9.92
CA SER A 164 9.21 -12.71 -8.62
C SER A 164 9.76 -11.37 -8.18
N VAL A 165 9.55 -11.05 -6.90
CA VAL A 165 10.09 -9.85 -6.27
C VAL A 165 11.62 -9.84 -6.24
N ASN A 166 12.27 -11.01 -6.19
CA ASN A 166 13.73 -11.09 -6.20
C ASN A 166 14.32 -10.64 -7.54
N LEU A 167 13.71 -11.03 -8.65
CA LEU A 167 14.13 -10.58 -9.99
C LEU A 167 13.90 -9.08 -10.16
N LEU A 168 12.73 -8.60 -9.77
CA LEU A 168 12.37 -7.19 -9.78
C LEU A 168 13.36 -6.36 -8.95
N LYS A 169 13.71 -6.84 -7.74
CA LYS A 169 14.67 -6.16 -6.86
C LYS A 169 16.03 -5.96 -7.54
N ASN A 170 16.53 -6.97 -8.24
CA ASN A 170 17.84 -6.87 -8.90
C ASN A 170 17.85 -5.75 -9.94
N ASP A 171 16.82 -5.69 -10.77
CA ASP A 171 16.70 -4.65 -11.80
C ASP A 171 16.37 -3.27 -11.20
N TYR A 172 15.58 -3.23 -10.12
CA TYR A 172 15.33 -2.01 -9.35
C TYR A 172 16.63 -1.39 -8.82
N ILE A 173 17.51 -2.21 -8.22
CA ILE A 173 18.80 -1.74 -7.69
C ILE A 173 19.70 -1.25 -8.82
N LYS A 174 19.72 -1.91 -9.98
CA LYS A 174 20.49 -1.44 -11.15
C LYS A 174 20.03 -0.07 -11.63
N LEU A 175 18.72 0.14 -11.74
CA LEU A 175 18.15 1.42 -12.12
C LEU A 175 18.44 2.50 -11.05
N GLN A 176 18.35 2.17 -9.79
CA GLN A 176 18.67 3.09 -8.70
C GLN A 176 20.16 3.50 -8.72
N ASN A 177 21.06 2.55 -8.93
CA ASN A 177 22.49 2.82 -9.04
C ASN A 177 22.84 3.65 -10.29
N PHE A 178 22.03 3.54 -11.34
CA PHE A 178 22.17 4.37 -12.53
C PHE A 178 21.72 5.83 -12.31
N GLY A 179 20.96 6.12 -11.26
CA GLY A 179 20.54 7.46 -10.86
C GLY A 179 19.02 7.70 -10.88
N PHE A 180 18.20 6.67 -11.03
CA PHE A 180 16.76 6.79 -10.86
C PHE A 180 16.39 6.73 -9.38
N GLU A 181 16.03 7.88 -8.78
CA GLU A 181 15.69 7.96 -7.36
C GLU A 181 14.21 7.63 -7.06
N GLU A 182 13.31 7.97 -8.00
CA GLU A 182 11.85 7.86 -7.82
C GLU A 182 11.26 6.67 -8.60
N LEU A 183 11.76 5.47 -8.33
CA LEU A 183 11.21 4.25 -8.89
C LEU A 183 9.97 3.81 -8.12
N ASN A 184 8.85 3.59 -8.82
CA ASN A 184 7.62 3.08 -8.24
C ASN A 184 7.34 1.65 -8.70
N ILE A 185 6.83 0.82 -7.79
CA ILE A 185 6.42 -0.55 -8.09
C ILE A 185 4.89 -0.57 -8.12
N PHE A 186 4.33 -1.10 -9.17
CA PHE A 186 2.89 -1.28 -9.29
C PHE A 186 2.53 -2.68 -9.77
N ILE A 187 1.32 -3.08 -9.48
CA ILE A 187 0.76 -4.38 -9.81
C ILE A 187 -0.30 -4.15 -10.86
N ASN A 188 -0.29 -4.96 -11.91
CA ASN A 188 -1.36 -4.95 -12.90
C ASN A 188 -2.52 -5.79 -12.33
N GLU A 189 -3.65 -5.12 -12.09
CA GLU A 189 -4.92 -5.75 -11.70
C GLU A 189 -5.69 -6.25 -12.92
#